data_23d0084b9d4763087b061b9ed8584d20
#
_entry.id   23d0084b9d4763087b061b9ed8584d20
#
_cell.length_a   1.000
_cell.length_b   1.000
_cell.length_c   1.000
_cell.angle_alpha   90.00
_cell.angle_beta   90.00
_cell.angle_gamma   90.00
#
_symmetry.space_group_name_H-M   'P 1'
#
loop_
_entity.id
_entity.type
_entity.pdbx_description
1 polymer ?
#
loop_
_entity_poly.entity_id
_entity_poly.type
_entity_poly.pdbx_seq_one_letter_code
_entity_poly.pdbx_strand_id
1 'polypeptide(L)'
;MVEIKLKKGKEKAVLQRHPWIFSGALDKIKGTPENGDVVKVINASNDFLAYGYFNNQSRVAVRLLEWDENKAIDKDWYTTKINSAISSRAHLLSNKETNAYRLIFSEADFLPGLIVDKYADFLSVQILSSGIEQAKEMIIDILCETLKPKGIFDRSDATARTHEGITAENGLLWGEAPAEFIAVKENGITYHINIAEGQKSGFYCDQRDNRKFLAEYANGKRVLDCFSYSGGFSLNAFKNGAEEVISVDSSALAIETLKQNIVLNKFDANNHTAIQSDVNKQLRAFKEDGRKFDIVVLDPPKYAPSRSALDRAARAYKDLNRLGLLLLESGGLLATFSCSGAVDIETFKQIIAWAALDAGKEVQVIKQFSQPEDHPVRLSF
;
A
#
# COMPACT_ATOMS: atom_id res chain seq x y z
N MET A 1 -0.03 33.04 -15.09
CA MET A 1 -0.27 31.89 -14.14
C MET A 1 -1.41 32.27 -13.23
N VAL A 2 -2.33 31.38 -12.98
CA VAL A 2 -3.46 31.58 -12.06
C VAL A 2 -2.96 31.69 -10.61
N GLU A 3 -3.54 32.60 -9.83
CA GLU A 3 -3.20 32.84 -8.44
C GLU A 3 -4.34 32.39 -7.51
N ILE A 4 -4.01 31.64 -6.47
CA ILE A 4 -4.92 31.24 -5.39
C ILE A 4 -4.49 31.92 -4.10
N LYS A 5 -5.35 32.80 -3.59
CA LYS A 5 -5.12 33.50 -2.34
C LYS A 5 -5.73 32.74 -1.18
N LEU A 6 -4.95 32.56 -0.11
CA LEU A 6 -5.43 31.94 1.12
C LEU A 6 -6.05 32.98 2.07
N LYS A 7 -7.04 32.53 2.84
CA LYS A 7 -7.58 33.29 3.98
C LYS A 7 -6.47 33.54 5.00
N LYS A 8 -6.51 34.71 5.64
CA LYS A 8 -5.58 35.08 6.71
C LYS A 8 -5.54 33.99 7.80
N GLY A 9 -4.35 33.54 8.15
CA GLY A 9 -4.09 32.50 9.16
C GLY A 9 -4.24 31.05 8.64
N LYS A 10 -4.54 30.82 7.34
CA LYS A 10 -4.61 29.49 6.72
C LYS A 10 -3.30 29.07 6.02
N GLU A 11 -2.31 29.95 5.99
CA GLU A 11 -0.97 29.71 5.42
C GLU A 11 -0.11 28.78 6.29
N LYS A 12 -0.44 28.57 7.57
CA LYS A 12 0.38 27.79 8.51
C LYS A 12 0.73 26.39 8.00
N ALA A 13 -0.25 25.66 7.46
CA ALA A 13 -0.01 24.31 6.92
C ALA A 13 0.97 24.34 5.75
N VAL A 14 0.86 25.33 4.85
CA VAL A 14 1.79 25.49 3.71
C VAL A 14 3.22 25.78 4.19
N LEU A 15 3.36 26.69 5.17
CA LEU A 15 4.67 27.02 5.78
C LEU A 15 5.29 25.84 6.50
N GLN A 16 4.46 24.95 7.05
CA GLN A 16 4.90 23.68 7.66
C GLN A 16 5.11 22.56 6.62
N ARG A 17 5.09 22.87 5.32
CA ARG A 17 5.32 21.91 4.23
C ARG A 17 4.27 20.80 4.11
N HIS A 18 3.07 20.98 4.71
CA HIS A 18 1.95 20.06 4.47
C HIS A 18 1.55 20.10 2.99
N PRO A 19 1.42 18.96 2.29
CA PRO A 19 1.24 18.95 0.83
C PRO A 19 -0.18 19.32 0.36
N TRP A 20 -1.15 19.49 1.26
CA TRP A 20 -2.54 19.70 0.89
C TRP A 20 -3.10 21.03 1.42
N ILE A 21 -3.85 21.72 0.55
CA ILE A 21 -4.71 22.85 0.91
C ILE A 21 -6.16 22.42 0.68
N PHE A 22 -6.96 22.45 1.74
CA PHE A 22 -8.38 22.14 1.64
C PHE A 22 -9.19 23.35 1.16
N SER A 23 -10.32 23.11 0.47
CA SER A 23 -11.18 24.14 -0.13
C SER A 23 -11.60 25.24 0.85
N GLY A 24 -11.82 24.90 2.14
CA GLY A 24 -12.16 25.88 3.17
C GLY A 24 -11.09 26.91 3.50
N ALA A 25 -9.82 26.70 3.06
CA ALA A 25 -8.72 27.63 3.27
C ALA A 25 -8.60 28.73 2.18
N LEU A 26 -9.29 28.56 1.03
CA LEU A 26 -9.24 29.47 -0.09
C LEU A 26 -10.06 30.75 0.19
N ASP A 27 -9.48 31.91 -0.13
CA ASP A 27 -10.15 33.22 -0.07
C ASP A 27 -10.62 33.65 -1.47
N LYS A 28 -9.69 33.75 -2.40
CA LYS A 28 -9.95 34.22 -3.76
C LYS A 28 -9.12 33.47 -4.80
N ILE A 29 -9.73 33.16 -5.93
CA ILE A 29 -9.08 32.65 -7.13
C ILE A 29 -9.04 33.77 -8.16
N LYS A 30 -7.85 34.12 -8.65
CA LYS A 30 -7.64 35.13 -9.69
C LYS A 30 -7.30 34.43 -11.01
N GLY A 31 -8.25 34.41 -11.92
CA GLY A 31 -8.25 33.65 -13.15
C GLY A 31 -9.28 32.51 -13.12
N THR A 32 -9.24 31.66 -14.12
CA THR A 32 -10.15 30.50 -14.29
C THR A 32 -9.35 29.23 -14.49
N PRO A 33 -8.80 28.63 -13.40
CA PRO A 33 -8.04 27.40 -13.55
C PRO A 33 -8.93 26.22 -13.87
N GLU A 34 -8.44 25.32 -14.69
CA GLU A 34 -9.01 23.99 -14.89
C GLU A 34 -8.47 23.02 -13.84
N ASN A 35 -9.14 21.87 -13.66
CA ASN A 35 -8.66 20.84 -12.75
C ASN A 35 -7.36 20.24 -13.28
N GLY A 36 -6.32 20.25 -12.45
CA GLY A 36 -4.97 19.80 -12.82
C GLY A 36 -3.99 20.93 -13.14
N ASP A 37 -4.48 22.15 -13.38
CA ASP A 37 -3.60 23.28 -13.67
C ASP A 37 -2.63 23.56 -12.51
N VAL A 38 -1.39 23.90 -12.88
CA VAL A 38 -0.41 24.43 -11.93
C VAL A 38 -0.75 25.88 -11.60
N VAL A 39 -0.97 26.13 -10.32
CA VAL A 39 -1.33 27.44 -9.78
C VAL A 39 -0.31 27.97 -8.80
N LYS A 40 -0.22 29.28 -8.69
CA LYS A 40 0.57 30.00 -7.68
C LYS A 40 -0.29 30.23 -6.44
N VAL A 41 0.16 29.76 -5.29
CA VAL A 41 -0.50 29.99 -3.99
C VAL A 41 0.18 31.17 -3.29
N ILE A 42 -0.63 32.12 -2.83
CA ILE A 42 -0.19 33.31 -2.11
C ILE A 42 -0.95 33.46 -0.78
N ASN A 43 -0.32 34.14 0.18
CA ASN A 43 -0.96 34.49 1.45
C ASN A 43 -1.90 35.71 1.34
N ALA A 44 -2.50 36.14 2.46
CA ALA A 44 -3.37 37.29 2.52
C ALA A 44 -2.65 38.61 2.17
N SER A 45 -1.34 38.71 2.30
CA SER A 45 -0.49 39.87 1.97
C SER A 45 0.05 39.82 0.55
N ASN A 46 -0.30 38.83 -0.25
CA ASN A 46 0.17 38.51 -1.61
C ASN A 46 1.61 37.98 -1.71
N ASP A 47 2.19 37.51 -0.60
CA ASP A 47 3.49 36.86 -0.66
C ASP A 47 3.34 35.44 -1.21
N PHE A 48 4.31 35.00 -2.00
CA PHE A 48 4.39 33.64 -2.52
C PHE A 48 4.50 32.61 -1.40
N LEU A 49 3.78 31.50 -1.55
CA LEU A 49 3.85 30.37 -0.62
C LEU A 49 4.33 29.09 -1.29
N ALA A 50 3.74 28.71 -2.41
CA ALA A 50 4.06 27.49 -3.15
C ALA A 50 3.40 27.45 -4.53
N TYR A 51 3.84 26.52 -5.38
CA TYR A 51 3.09 26.03 -6.54
C TYR A 51 2.36 24.75 -6.21
N GLY A 52 1.24 24.48 -6.89
CA GLY A 52 0.49 23.23 -6.71
C GLY A 52 -0.53 22.97 -7.81
N TYR A 53 -1.07 21.75 -7.87
CA TYR A 53 -2.19 21.40 -8.75
C TYR A 53 -3.51 21.87 -8.14
N PHE A 54 -4.32 22.52 -8.93
CA PHE A 54 -5.67 22.93 -8.55
C PHE A 54 -6.70 21.82 -8.87
N ASN A 55 -7.70 21.68 -8.00
CA ASN A 55 -8.89 20.89 -8.28
C ASN A 55 -10.10 21.46 -7.54
N ASN A 56 -11.16 21.79 -8.27
CA ASN A 56 -12.39 22.35 -7.70
C ASN A 56 -13.41 21.29 -7.27
N GLN A 57 -13.24 20.04 -7.67
CA GLN A 57 -14.13 18.92 -7.34
C GLN A 57 -13.66 18.18 -6.08
N SER A 58 -12.35 18.22 -5.80
CA SER A 58 -11.76 17.58 -4.65
C SER A 58 -11.87 18.44 -3.39
N ARG A 59 -12.01 17.81 -2.22
CA ARG A 59 -11.85 18.51 -0.94
C ARG A 59 -10.44 19.06 -0.76
N VAL A 60 -9.44 18.40 -1.34
CA VAL A 60 -8.06 18.89 -1.44
C VAL A 60 -7.98 19.79 -2.66
N ALA A 61 -8.26 21.06 -2.45
CA ALA A 61 -8.35 22.04 -3.55
C ALA A 61 -7.01 22.37 -4.20
N VAL A 62 -5.90 22.24 -3.46
CA VAL A 62 -4.55 22.36 -4.05
C VAL A 62 -3.63 21.30 -3.45
N ARG A 63 -2.93 20.56 -4.31
CA ARG A 63 -1.84 19.66 -3.93
C ARG A 63 -0.51 20.34 -4.22
N LEU A 64 0.25 20.63 -3.18
CA LEU A 64 1.47 21.44 -3.26
C LEU A 64 2.66 20.65 -3.79
N LEU A 65 3.43 21.30 -4.66
CA LEU A 65 4.54 20.71 -5.41
C LEU A 65 5.89 21.31 -5.05
N GLU A 66 5.98 22.66 -5.07
CA GLU A 66 7.25 23.37 -4.94
C GLU A 66 7.07 24.67 -4.14
N TRP A 67 8.05 24.98 -3.28
CA TRP A 67 8.07 26.13 -2.39
C TRP A 67 9.14 27.17 -2.76
N ASP A 68 9.87 26.93 -3.86
CA ASP A 68 10.79 27.89 -4.45
C ASP A 68 10.12 28.58 -5.62
N GLU A 69 9.90 29.89 -5.52
CA GLU A 69 9.23 30.68 -6.55
C GLU A 69 9.99 30.70 -7.88
N ASN A 70 11.30 30.45 -7.86
CA ASN A 70 12.13 30.48 -9.06
C ASN A 70 12.16 29.16 -9.84
N LYS A 71 11.51 28.12 -9.34
CA LYS A 71 11.44 26.82 -9.99
C LYS A 71 10.18 26.68 -10.83
N ALA A 72 10.34 26.45 -12.12
CA ALA A 72 9.24 26.07 -13.00
C ALA A 72 8.81 24.62 -12.74
N ILE A 73 7.51 24.35 -12.89
CA ILE A 73 6.96 22.96 -12.85
C ILE A 73 6.86 22.49 -14.31
N ASP A 74 7.96 21.99 -14.81
CA ASP A 74 8.17 21.55 -16.19
C ASP A 74 8.75 20.12 -16.25
N LYS A 75 9.14 19.64 -17.45
CA LYS A 75 9.72 18.31 -17.65
C LYS A 75 10.96 18.10 -16.78
N ASP A 76 11.81 19.10 -16.60
CA ASP A 76 13.04 18.99 -15.82
C ASP A 76 12.73 18.84 -14.31
N TRP A 77 11.70 19.55 -13.83
CA TRP A 77 11.23 19.39 -12.47
C TRP A 77 10.72 17.95 -12.22
N TYR A 78 9.83 17.43 -13.10
CA TYR A 78 9.35 16.04 -12.99
C TYR A 78 10.48 15.04 -13.08
N THR A 79 11.40 15.22 -14.04
CA THR A 79 12.57 14.35 -14.19
C THR A 79 13.41 14.30 -12.91
N THR A 80 13.63 15.46 -12.31
CA THR A 80 14.38 15.56 -11.04
C THR A 80 13.67 14.82 -9.91
N LYS A 81 12.36 15.00 -9.74
CA LYS A 81 11.60 14.33 -8.67
C LYS A 81 11.51 12.82 -8.88
N ILE A 82 11.22 12.37 -10.09
CA ILE A 82 11.15 10.95 -10.45
C ILE A 82 12.51 10.28 -10.24
N ASN A 83 13.60 10.88 -10.74
CA ASN A 83 14.94 10.34 -10.55
C ASN A 83 15.37 10.31 -9.08
N SER A 84 14.96 11.29 -8.28
CA SER A 84 15.20 11.29 -6.82
C SER A 84 14.50 10.10 -6.15
N ALA A 85 13.22 9.85 -6.47
CA ALA A 85 12.47 8.73 -5.94
C ALA A 85 13.08 7.38 -6.35
N ILE A 86 13.48 7.23 -7.63
CA ILE A 86 14.15 6.04 -8.15
C ILE A 86 15.49 5.81 -7.43
N SER A 87 16.28 6.88 -7.29
CA SER A 87 17.62 6.81 -6.67
C SER A 87 17.55 6.39 -5.19
N SER A 88 16.50 6.80 -4.47
CA SER A 88 16.30 6.37 -3.08
C SER A 88 16.03 4.86 -2.95
N ARG A 89 15.68 4.18 -4.05
CA ARG A 89 15.47 2.71 -4.15
C ARG A 89 16.61 2.02 -4.93
N ALA A 90 17.76 2.65 -5.12
CA ALA A 90 18.86 2.11 -5.93
C ALA A 90 19.32 0.72 -5.47
N HIS A 91 19.29 0.45 -4.14
CA HIS A 91 19.62 -0.84 -3.56
C HIS A 91 18.62 -1.95 -3.98
N LEU A 92 17.33 -1.62 -4.19
CA LEU A 92 16.33 -2.56 -4.71
C LEU A 92 16.47 -2.76 -6.23
N LEU A 93 16.85 -1.73 -6.97
CA LEU A 93 17.12 -1.84 -8.41
C LEU A 93 18.25 -2.83 -8.71
N SER A 94 19.27 -2.90 -7.85
CA SER A 94 20.41 -3.82 -7.97
C SER A 94 20.18 -5.19 -7.30
N ASN A 95 19.07 -5.37 -6.58
CA ASN A 95 18.79 -6.58 -5.83
C ASN A 95 18.33 -7.71 -6.75
N LYS A 96 19.03 -8.85 -6.73
CA LYS A 96 18.71 -10.03 -7.54
C LYS A 96 17.63 -10.92 -6.91
N GLU A 97 17.39 -10.75 -5.61
CA GLU A 97 16.43 -11.53 -4.84
C GLU A 97 15.05 -10.85 -4.69
N THR A 98 14.98 -9.54 -5.09
CA THR A 98 13.74 -8.76 -5.02
C THR A 98 13.65 -7.84 -6.23
N ASN A 99 12.59 -8.00 -7.04
CA ASN A 99 12.29 -7.16 -8.21
C ASN A 99 10.80 -6.74 -8.25
N ALA A 100 10.11 -6.86 -7.10
CA ALA A 100 8.76 -6.35 -6.88
C ALA A 100 8.79 -5.36 -5.70
N TYR A 101 8.60 -4.07 -5.98
CA TYR A 101 8.66 -3.01 -4.97
C TYR A 101 8.09 -1.69 -5.50
N ARG A 102 7.80 -0.76 -4.58
CA ARG A 102 7.32 0.58 -4.91
C ARG A 102 8.47 1.50 -5.31
N LEU A 103 8.37 2.10 -6.50
CA LEU A 103 9.34 3.07 -7.02
C LEU A 103 9.00 4.51 -6.65
N ILE A 104 7.70 4.86 -6.65
CA ILE A 104 7.21 6.20 -6.33
C ILE A 104 6.00 6.07 -5.41
N PHE A 105 6.02 6.81 -4.31
CA PHE A 105 4.98 6.78 -3.28
C PHE A 105 4.34 8.16 -3.04
N SER A 106 3.74 8.71 -4.07
CA SER A 106 2.87 9.89 -4.00
C SER A 106 3.46 11.06 -3.20
N GLU A 107 2.73 11.59 -2.20
CA GLU A 107 3.16 12.70 -1.36
C GLU A 107 4.49 12.43 -0.64
N ALA A 108 4.80 11.19 -0.32
CA ALA A 108 6.03 10.83 0.36
C ALA A 108 7.28 11.04 -0.51
N ASP A 109 7.13 10.91 -1.83
CA ASP A 109 8.18 11.19 -2.82
C ASP A 109 8.00 12.56 -3.50
N PHE A 110 7.17 13.45 -2.93
CA PHE A 110 6.94 14.81 -3.44
C PHE A 110 6.31 14.85 -4.84
N LEU A 111 5.59 13.79 -5.23
CA LEU A 111 4.82 13.65 -6.48
C LEU A 111 3.34 13.34 -6.14
N PRO A 112 2.58 14.29 -5.57
CA PRO A 112 1.25 14.05 -5.03
C PRO A 112 0.29 13.45 -6.06
N GLY A 113 -0.22 12.26 -5.76
CA GLY A 113 -1.15 11.54 -6.63
C GLY A 113 -0.51 10.58 -7.62
N LEU A 114 0.83 10.42 -7.64
CA LEU A 114 1.52 9.44 -8.46
C LEU A 114 2.04 8.27 -7.61
N ILE A 115 1.62 7.05 -7.94
CA ILE A 115 2.19 5.81 -7.39
C ILE A 115 2.75 5.01 -8.57
N VAL A 116 3.95 4.47 -8.41
CA VAL A 116 4.56 3.57 -9.39
C VAL A 116 5.14 2.37 -8.67
N ASP A 117 4.65 1.18 -9.01
CA ASP A 117 5.19 -0.09 -8.55
C ASP A 117 5.93 -0.80 -9.69
N LYS A 118 7.10 -1.36 -9.38
CA LYS A 118 7.89 -2.16 -10.31
C LYS A 118 7.62 -3.64 -10.07
N TYR A 119 7.34 -4.35 -11.15
CA TYR A 119 7.12 -5.80 -11.17
C TYR A 119 7.96 -6.43 -12.28
N ALA A 120 9.14 -6.91 -11.93
CA ALA A 120 10.16 -7.38 -12.88
C ALA A 120 10.48 -6.29 -13.94
N ASP A 121 10.11 -6.51 -15.21
CA ASP A 121 10.32 -5.57 -16.31
C ASP A 121 9.11 -4.66 -16.60
N PHE A 122 8.04 -4.78 -15.83
CA PHE A 122 6.82 -3.99 -15.99
C PHE A 122 6.65 -2.96 -14.87
N LEU A 123 5.95 -1.88 -15.19
CA LEU A 123 5.52 -0.88 -14.21
C LEU A 123 3.99 -0.87 -14.11
N SER A 124 3.50 -0.83 -12.87
CA SER A 124 2.10 -0.55 -12.57
C SER A 124 2.00 0.87 -12.02
N VAL A 125 1.22 1.72 -12.68
CA VAL A 125 1.09 3.14 -12.35
C VAL A 125 -0.31 3.40 -11.81
N GLN A 126 -0.40 4.25 -10.78
CA GLN A 126 -1.67 4.81 -10.34
C GLN A 126 -1.62 6.33 -10.44
N ILE A 127 -2.59 6.89 -11.13
CA ILE A 127 -2.79 8.32 -11.38
C ILE A 127 -3.99 8.75 -10.57
N LEU A 128 -3.75 9.37 -9.41
CA LEU A 128 -4.76 9.62 -8.37
C LEU A 128 -5.04 11.12 -8.16
N SER A 129 -4.53 12.00 -9.04
CA SER A 129 -4.83 13.43 -9.01
C SER A 129 -4.91 14.00 -10.42
N SER A 130 -5.72 15.03 -10.59
CA SER A 130 -5.93 15.69 -11.89
C SER A 130 -4.65 16.31 -12.45
N GLY A 131 -3.74 16.79 -11.61
CA GLY A 131 -2.45 17.31 -12.08
C GLY A 131 -1.53 16.23 -12.62
N ILE A 132 -1.51 15.04 -12.01
CA ILE A 132 -0.77 13.90 -12.55
C ILE A 132 -1.43 13.38 -13.84
N GLU A 133 -2.76 13.42 -13.96
CA GLU A 133 -3.45 13.07 -15.20
C GLU A 133 -3.05 13.98 -16.35
N GLN A 134 -2.98 15.31 -16.14
CA GLN A 134 -2.50 16.26 -17.15
C GLN A 134 -1.04 16.03 -17.54
N ALA A 135 -0.19 15.63 -16.60
CA ALA A 135 1.22 15.37 -16.84
C ALA A 135 1.51 13.92 -17.28
N LYS A 136 0.49 13.09 -17.47
CA LYS A 136 0.60 11.63 -17.68
C LYS A 136 1.58 11.25 -18.78
N GLU A 137 1.42 11.80 -19.98
CA GLU A 137 2.28 11.47 -21.13
C GLU A 137 3.75 11.80 -20.84
N MET A 138 4.02 12.98 -20.30
CA MET A 138 5.36 13.39 -19.90
C MET A 138 5.97 12.47 -18.85
N ILE A 139 5.19 12.05 -17.85
CA ILE A 139 5.65 11.13 -16.80
C ILE A 139 5.97 9.75 -17.39
N ILE A 140 5.12 9.23 -18.29
CA ILE A 140 5.35 7.97 -18.98
C ILE A 140 6.66 8.03 -19.80
N ASP A 141 6.90 9.11 -20.54
CA ASP A 141 8.14 9.31 -21.29
C ASP A 141 9.38 9.29 -20.38
N ILE A 142 9.34 10.01 -19.25
CA ILE A 142 10.43 10.02 -18.26
C ILE A 142 10.69 8.63 -17.71
N LEU A 143 9.63 7.89 -17.36
CA LEU A 143 9.77 6.52 -16.85
C LEU A 143 10.37 5.57 -17.91
N CYS A 144 9.96 5.70 -19.18
CA CYS A 144 10.52 4.93 -20.30
C CYS A 144 11.99 5.26 -20.54
N GLU A 145 12.36 6.55 -20.57
CA GLU A 145 13.75 6.99 -20.75
C GLU A 145 14.67 6.48 -19.62
N THR A 146 14.18 6.51 -18.37
CA THR A 146 14.98 6.19 -17.18
C THR A 146 15.08 4.69 -16.91
N LEU A 147 13.97 3.94 -17.03
CA LEU A 147 13.87 2.55 -16.56
C LEU A 147 13.81 1.52 -17.67
N LYS A 148 13.47 1.93 -18.89
CA LYS A 148 13.31 1.07 -20.08
C LYS A 148 12.45 -0.16 -19.80
N PRO A 149 11.22 0.01 -19.24
CA PRO A 149 10.36 -1.13 -18.94
C PRO A 149 9.90 -1.83 -20.23
N LYS A 150 9.40 -3.05 -20.15
CA LYS A 150 8.71 -3.70 -21.27
C LYS A 150 7.32 -3.11 -21.50
N GLY A 151 6.64 -2.74 -20.43
CA GLY A 151 5.32 -2.13 -20.50
C GLY A 151 4.96 -1.39 -19.22
N ILE A 152 4.05 -0.42 -19.37
CA ILE A 152 3.49 0.40 -18.29
C ILE A 152 1.98 0.23 -18.32
N PHE A 153 1.39 -0.15 -17.18
CA PHE A 153 -0.03 -0.45 -17.05
C PHE A 153 -0.67 0.44 -15.98
N ASP A 154 -1.81 1.07 -16.30
CA ASP A 154 -2.58 1.87 -15.34
C ASP A 154 -3.44 0.95 -14.46
N ARG A 155 -3.28 1.10 -13.15
CA ARG A 155 -4.03 0.41 -12.10
C ARG A 155 -4.62 1.39 -11.09
N SER A 156 -5.03 2.53 -11.57
CA SER A 156 -5.58 3.59 -10.73
C SER A 156 -6.86 3.16 -10.03
N ASP A 157 -7.00 3.53 -8.75
CA ASP A 157 -8.22 3.31 -8.00
C ASP A 157 -9.37 4.17 -8.55
N ALA A 158 -10.45 3.52 -9.01
CA ALA A 158 -11.59 4.18 -9.61
C ALA A 158 -12.28 5.16 -8.66
N THR A 159 -12.34 4.85 -7.36
CA THR A 159 -12.96 5.71 -6.34
C THR A 159 -12.13 6.97 -6.14
N ALA A 160 -10.81 6.84 -6.03
CA ALA A 160 -9.90 7.97 -5.90
C ALA A 160 -9.99 8.89 -7.13
N ARG A 161 -10.00 8.33 -8.34
CA ARG A 161 -10.15 9.09 -9.59
C ARG A 161 -11.50 9.83 -9.67
N THR A 162 -12.59 9.19 -9.30
CA THR A 162 -13.92 9.82 -9.27
C THR A 162 -13.96 11.04 -8.35
N HIS A 163 -13.29 10.98 -7.19
CA HIS A 163 -13.19 12.11 -6.25
C HIS A 163 -12.36 13.28 -6.80
N GLU A 164 -11.51 13.03 -7.76
CA GLU A 164 -10.71 14.03 -8.47
C GLU A 164 -11.36 14.50 -9.78
N GLY A 165 -12.52 13.95 -10.16
CA GLY A 165 -13.20 14.25 -11.43
C GLY A 165 -12.49 13.68 -12.65
N ILE A 166 -11.73 12.62 -12.48
CA ILE A 166 -11.00 11.92 -13.55
C ILE A 166 -11.77 10.66 -13.96
N THR A 167 -11.88 10.41 -15.26
CA THR A 167 -12.48 9.19 -15.78
C THR A 167 -11.67 7.97 -15.38
N ALA A 168 -12.34 6.93 -14.92
CA ALA A 168 -11.69 5.68 -14.53
C ALA A 168 -11.44 4.80 -15.76
N GLU A 169 -10.22 4.86 -16.29
CA GLU A 169 -9.75 3.99 -17.36
C GLU A 169 -8.45 3.33 -16.92
N ASN A 170 -8.50 2.01 -16.70
CA ASN A 170 -7.32 1.20 -16.44
C ASN A 170 -6.90 0.51 -17.75
N GLY A 171 -5.62 0.22 -17.92
CA GLY A 171 -5.15 -0.47 -19.10
C GLY A 171 -3.68 -0.20 -19.45
N LEU A 172 -3.30 -0.66 -20.63
CA LEU A 172 -1.95 -0.46 -21.14
C LEU A 172 -1.74 1.02 -21.49
N LEU A 173 -0.71 1.64 -20.89
CA LEU A 173 -0.30 3.01 -21.18
C LEU A 173 0.84 3.07 -22.19
N TRP A 174 1.75 2.09 -22.17
CA TRP A 174 2.91 2.05 -23.05
C TRP A 174 3.51 0.64 -23.17
N GLY A 175 4.07 0.31 -24.33
CA GLY A 175 4.83 -0.91 -24.58
C GLY A 175 3.96 -2.16 -24.69
N GLU A 176 4.42 -3.26 -24.11
CA GLU A 176 3.78 -4.57 -24.16
C GLU A 176 2.76 -4.72 -23.03
N ALA A 177 1.62 -5.34 -23.32
CA ALA A 177 0.69 -5.77 -22.27
C ALA A 177 1.35 -6.89 -21.44
N PRO A 178 1.23 -6.85 -20.09
CA PRO A 178 1.70 -7.95 -19.27
C PRO A 178 0.94 -9.24 -19.60
N ALA A 179 1.64 -10.38 -19.56
CA ALA A 179 0.96 -11.68 -19.59
C ALA A 179 -0.02 -11.79 -18.41
N GLU A 180 -0.98 -12.71 -18.49
CA GLU A 180 -1.93 -12.97 -17.42
C GLU A 180 -1.23 -13.13 -16.06
N PHE A 181 -0.12 -13.87 -16.05
CA PHE A 181 0.77 -13.97 -14.89
C PHE A 181 2.20 -13.63 -15.29
N ILE A 182 2.83 -12.78 -14.52
CA ILE A 182 4.26 -12.51 -14.60
C ILE A 182 4.97 -13.03 -13.34
N ALA A 183 6.19 -13.53 -13.52
CA ALA A 183 7.00 -14.00 -12.41
C ALA A 183 7.80 -12.83 -11.81
N VAL A 184 7.59 -12.56 -10.52
CA VAL A 184 8.35 -11.58 -9.75
C VAL A 184 9.07 -12.25 -8.59
N LYS A 185 10.10 -11.61 -8.06
CA LYS A 185 10.83 -12.08 -6.88
C LYS A 185 10.66 -11.13 -5.70
N GLU A 186 10.49 -11.72 -4.53
CA GLU A 186 10.58 -11.03 -3.24
C GLU A 186 11.35 -11.92 -2.26
N ASN A 187 12.46 -11.41 -1.72
CA ASN A 187 13.32 -12.14 -0.78
C ASN A 187 13.74 -13.53 -1.29
N GLY A 188 13.99 -13.68 -2.60
CA GLY A 188 14.36 -14.94 -3.24
C GLY A 188 13.23 -15.96 -3.37
N ILE A 189 11.99 -15.56 -3.17
CA ILE A 189 10.78 -16.34 -3.47
C ILE A 189 10.19 -15.80 -4.77
N THR A 190 9.80 -16.69 -5.67
CA THR A 190 9.15 -16.32 -6.92
C THR A 190 7.63 -16.36 -6.75
N TYR A 191 6.95 -15.29 -7.19
CA TYR A 191 5.49 -15.20 -7.18
C TYR A 191 4.97 -15.00 -8.59
N HIS A 192 3.92 -15.70 -8.95
CA HIS A 192 3.06 -15.33 -10.07
C HIS A 192 2.13 -14.20 -9.61
N ILE A 193 2.13 -13.09 -10.31
CA ILE A 193 1.21 -11.96 -10.07
C ILE A 193 0.48 -11.59 -11.35
N ASN A 194 -0.75 -11.10 -11.19
CA ASN A 194 -1.54 -10.56 -12.30
C ASN A 194 -1.63 -9.04 -12.11
N ILE A 195 -0.95 -8.27 -12.98
CA ILE A 195 -0.98 -6.80 -12.91
C ILE A 195 -2.37 -6.30 -13.29
N ALA A 196 -3.03 -6.88 -14.30
CA ALA A 196 -4.29 -6.40 -14.84
C ALA A 196 -5.47 -6.61 -13.88
N GLU A 197 -5.54 -7.76 -13.19
CA GLU A 197 -6.70 -8.17 -12.39
C GLU A 197 -6.37 -8.40 -10.90
N GLY A 198 -5.10 -8.44 -10.53
CA GLY A 198 -4.65 -8.64 -9.15
C GLY A 198 -5.13 -7.54 -8.20
N GLN A 199 -5.08 -7.82 -6.91
CA GLN A 199 -5.42 -6.82 -5.88
C GLN A 199 -4.39 -5.69 -5.83
N LYS A 200 -4.80 -4.50 -5.39
CA LYS A 200 -4.01 -3.26 -5.44
C LYS A 200 -3.48 -3.01 -6.85
N SER A 201 -2.18 -2.80 -6.97
CA SER A 201 -1.44 -2.63 -8.23
C SER A 201 -0.93 -3.95 -8.83
N GLY A 202 -1.24 -5.11 -8.20
CA GLY A 202 -0.84 -6.47 -8.60
C GLY A 202 -0.28 -7.31 -7.46
N PHE A 203 0.41 -6.71 -6.47
CA PHE A 203 1.01 -7.38 -5.32
C PHE A 203 1.12 -6.47 -4.10
N TYR A 204 1.26 -7.05 -2.91
CA TYR A 204 1.36 -6.33 -1.64
C TYR A 204 2.83 -6.12 -1.23
N CYS A 205 3.53 -5.19 -1.86
CA CYS A 205 4.94 -4.89 -1.57
C CYS A 205 5.15 -4.32 -0.16
N ASP A 206 4.12 -3.72 0.43
CA ASP A 206 4.15 -3.08 1.75
C ASP A 206 4.37 -4.05 2.93
N GLN A 207 4.17 -5.35 2.71
CA GLN A 207 4.39 -6.39 3.73
C GLN A 207 5.73 -7.15 3.58
N ARG A 208 6.59 -6.79 2.62
CA ARG A 208 7.83 -7.51 2.29
C ARG A 208 8.70 -7.82 3.51
N ASP A 209 9.02 -6.80 4.28
CA ASP A 209 9.95 -6.94 5.41
C ASP A 209 9.27 -7.62 6.61
N ASN A 210 7.95 -7.43 6.76
CA ASN A 210 7.17 -8.11 7.80
C ASN A 210 7.08 -9.62 7.54
N ARG A 211 6.89 -10.02 6.26
CA ARG A 211 6.93 -11.43 5.84
C ARG A 211 8.28 -12.07 6.15
N LYS A 212 9.37 -11.37 5.78
CA LYS A 212 10.73 -11.84 6.03
C LYS A 212 11.01 -12.01 7.52
N PHE A 213 10.68 -11.00 8.33
CA PHE A 213 10.91 -11.03 9.77
C PHE A 213 10.15 -12.17 10.44
N LEU A 214 8.85 -12.33 10.14
CA LEU A 214 8.05 -13.37 10.77
C LEU A 214 8.55 -14.77 10.40
N ALA A 215 9.03 -14.96 9.19
CA ALA A 215 9.53 -16.22 8.71
C ALA A 215 10.78 -16.72 9.48
N GLU A 216 11.56 -15.84 10.10
CA GLU A 216 12.71 -16.21 10.94
C GLU A 216 12.30 -17.07 12.14
N TYR A 217 11.03 -17.03 12.54
CA TYR A 217 10.48 -17.83 13.64
C TYR A 217 9.80 -19.13 13.16
N ALA A 218 9.74 -19.38 11.85
CA ALA A 218 8.90 -20.45 11.29
C ALA A 218 9.55 -21.84 11.28
N ASN A 219 10.85 -21.96 11.50
CA ASN A 219 11.56 -23.24 11.41
C ASN A 219 10.99 -24.30 12.38
N GLY A 220 10.51 -25.43 11.84
CA GLY A 220 9.88 -26.53 12.58
C GLY A 220 8.55 -26.14 13.24
N LYS A 221 7.85 -25.12 12.74
CA LYS A 221 6.62 -24.57 13.30
C LYS A 221 5.41 -24.85 12.43
N ARG A 222 4.24 -24.95 13.07
CA ARG A 222 2.93 -25.00 12.43
C ARG A 222 2.40 -23.57 12.29
N VAL A 223 2.21 -23.14 11.06
CA VAL A 223 1.82 -21.76 10.71
C VAL A 223 0.42 -21.73 10.15
N LEU A 224 -0.43 -20.85 10.69
CA LEU A 224 -1.73 -20.51 10.14
C LEU A 224 -1.67 -19.11 9.52
N ASP A 225 -1.83 -19.02 8.20
CA ASP A 225 -1.84 -17.77 7.44
C ASP A 225 -3.27 -17.45 7.01
N CYS A 226 -3.87 -16.44 7.65
CA CYS A 226 -5.23 -15.98 7.40
C CYS A 226 -5.24 -14.75 6.50
N PHE A 227 -6.18 -14.72 5.54
CA PHE A 227 -6.21 -13.74 4.44
C PHE A 227 -4.94 -13.86 3.59
N SER A 228 -4.58 -15.11 3.30
CA SER A 228 -3.28 -15.46 2.74
C SER A 228 -3.02 -14.92 1.35
N TYR A 229 -4.07 -14.49 0.61
CA TYR A 229 -3.99 -14.03 -0.78
C TYR A 229 -3.16 -15.02 -1.62
N SER A 230 -2.15 -14.56 -2.34
CA SER A 230 -1.24 -15.40 -3.15
C SER A 230 -0.12 -16.10 -2.35
N GLY A 231 -0.22 -16.12 -1.01
CA GLY A 231 0.67 -16.87 -0.12
C GLY A 231 1.90 -16.11 0.37
N GLY A 232 1.83 -14.80 0.51
CA GLY A 232 2.99 -14.00 0.90
C GLY A 232 3.65 -14.47 2.20
N PHE A 233 2.91 -14.61 3.28
CA PHE A 233 3.43 -15.12 4.56
C PHE A 233 3.69 -16.63 4.48
N SER A 234 2.80 -17.41 3.86
CA SER A 234 2.91 -18.85 3.72
C SER A 234 4.20 -19.28 3.04
N LEU A 235 4.56 -18.67 1.89
CA LEU A 235 5.76 -19.05 1.15
C LEU A 235 7.04 -18.65 1.90
N ASN A 236 7.02 -17.51 2.61
CA ASN A 236 8.14 -17.09 3.47
C ASN A 236 8.33 -18.07 4.64
N ALA A 237 7.24 -18.57 5.25
CA ALA A 237 7.31 -19.60 6.29
C ALA A 237 7.90 -20.90 5.74
N PHE A 238 7.48 -21.38 4.57
CA PHE A 238 8.05 -22.56 3.93
C PHE A 238 9.54 -22.42 3.63
N LYS A 239 9.93 -21.28 3.04
CA LYS A 239 11.35 -21.02 2.75
C LYS A 239 12.22 -21.13 3.99
N ASN A 240 11.68 -20.83 5.17
CA ASN A 240 12.38 -20.87 6.44
C ASN A 240 12.11 -22.15 7.24
N GLY A 241 11.60 -23.21 6.63
CA GLY A 241 11.52 -24.55 7.22
C GLY A 241 10.30 -24.78 8.12
N ALA A 242 9.17 -24.12 7.88
CA ALA A 242 7.92 -24.44 8.57
C ALA A 242 7.58 -25.94 8.39
N GLU A 243 7.15 -26.59 9.45
CA GLU A 243 6.74 -28.00 9.46
C GLU A 243 5.40 -28.20 8.76
N GLU A 244 4.44 -27.31 9.03
CA GLU A 244 3.10 -27.29 8.43
C GLU A 244 2.69 -25.84 8.16
N VAL A 245 2.09 -25.57 7.01
CA VAL A 245 1.46 -24.28 6.73
C VAL A 245 0.02 -24.49 6.29
N ILE A 246 -0.91 -23.85 6.98
CA ILE A 246 -2.32 -23.77 6.56
C ILE A 246 -2.60 -22.35 6.12
N SER A 247 -3.08 -22.19 4.89
CA SER A 247 -3.43 -20.92 4.30
C SER A 247 -4.94 -20.83 4.10
N VAL A 248 -5.56 -19.74 4.56
CA VAL A 248 -7.01 -19.51 4.45
C VAL A 248 -7.27 -18.21 3.74
N ASP A 249 -8.04 -18.25 2.67
CA ASP A 249 -8.55 -17.06 1.97
C ASP A 249 -9.96 -17.35 1.41
N SER A 250 -10.78 -16.31 1.29
CA SER A 250 -12.12 -16.44 0.71
C SER A 250 -12.12 -16.47 -0.82
N SER A 251 -11.08 -15.95 -1.46
CA SER A 251 -10.93 -15.87 -2.91
C SER A 251 -10.42 -17.19 -3.51
N ALA A 252 -11.21 -17.81 -4.38
CA ALA A 252 -10.79 -19.00 -5.11
C ALA A 252 -9.54 -18.73 -5.96
N LEU A 253 -9.47 -17.56 -6.63
CA LEU A 253 -8.32 -17.16 -7.45
C LEU A 253 -7.06 -17.01 -6.59
N ALA A 254 -7.17 -16.42 -5.40
CA ALA A 254 -6.04 -16.27 -4.48
C ALA A 254 -5.49 -17.63 -4.05
N ILE A 255 -6.36 -18.56 -3.66
CA ILE A 255 -6.00 -19.93 -3.26
C ILE A 255 -5.36 -20.70 -4.42
N GLU A 256 -5.87 -20.56 -5.64
CA GLU A 256 -5.28 -21.21 -6.82
C GLU A 256 -3.88 -20.63 -7.13
N THR A 257 -3.74 -19.30 -7.11
CA THR A 257 -2.45 -18.62 -7.31
C THR A 257 -1.43 -19.03 -6.24
N LEU A 258 -1.87 -19.17 -4.99
CA LEU A 258 -1.02 -19.64 -3.89
C LEU A 258 -0.49 -21.05 -4.16
N LYS A 259 -1.36 -21.99 -4.58
CA LYS A 259 -0.93 -23.36 -4.93
C LYS A 259 0.08 -23.37 -6.07
N GLN A 260 -0.14 -22.56 -7.11
CA GLN A 260 0.81 -22.39 -8.20
C GLN A 260 2.16 -21.85 -7.71
N ASN A 261 2.14 -20.88 -6.80
CA ASN A 261 3.35 -20.30 -6.21
C ASN A 261 4.14 -21.32 -5.35
N ILE A 262 3.48 -22.24 -4.66
CA ILE A 262 4.14 -23.35 -3.94
C ILE A 262 4.90 -24.26 -4.92
N VAL A 263 4.22 -24.66 -6.01
CA VAL A 263 4.83 -25.51 -7.04
C VAL A 263 5.99 -24.78 -7.73
N LEU A 264 5.82 -23.49 -8.05
CA LEU A 264 6.83 -22.64 -8.71
C LEU A 264 8.14 -22.58 -7.89
N ASN A 265 8.03 -22.54 -6.56
CA ASN A 265 9.18 -22.50 -5.66
C ASN A 265 9.67 -23.89 -5.22
N LYS A 266 9.06 -24.97 -5.72
CA LYS A 266 9.40 -26.36 -5.39
C LYS A 266 9.30 -26.67 -3.88
N PHE A 267 8.37 -26.01 -3.18
CA PHE A 267 8.08 -26.33 -1.79
C PHE A 267 7.27 -27.64 -1.70
N ASP A 268 7.43 -28.37 -0.59
CA ASP A 268 6.71 -29.62 -0.39
C ASP A 268 5.22 -29.35 -0.16
N ALA A 269 4.42 -29.68 -1.16
CA ALA A 269 2.97 -29.48 -1.11
C ALA A 269 2.26 -30.40 -0.09
N ASN A 270 2.92 -31.49 0.40
CA ASN A 270 2.33 -32.37 1.42
C ASN A 270 2.22 -31.70 2.79
N ASN A 271 3.08 -30.70 3.04
CA ASN A 271 3.08 -29.91 4.28
C ASN A 271 2.21 -28.66 4.19
N HIS A 272 1.42 -28.52 3.11
CA HIS A 272 0.57 -27.37 2.87
C HIS A 272 -0.90 -27.75 2.75
N THR A 273 -1.76 -26.99 3.43
CA THR A 273 -3.21 -27.07 3.26
C THR A 273 -3.75 -25.69 2.87
N ALA A 274 -4.30 -25.57 1.66
CA ALA A 274 -4.97 -24.36 1.18
C ALA A 274 -6.48 -24.50 1.32
N ILE A 275 -7.11 -23.60 2.06
CA ILE A 275 -8.55 -23.63 2.37
C ILE A 275 -9.22 -22.39 1.81
N GLN A 276 -10.14 -22.57 0.85
CA GLN A 276 -11.03 -21.52 0.43
C GLN A 276 -12.20 -21.41 1.42
N SER A 277 -12.19 -20.42 2.29
CA SER A 277 -13.22 -20.22 3.31
C SER A 277 -13.24 -18.77 3.81
N ASP A 278 -14.37 -18.35 4.38
CA ASP A 278 -14.41 -17.19 5.28
C ASP A 278 -13.48 -17.45 6.49
N VAL A 279 -12.57 -16.52 6.73
CA VAL A 279 -11.55 -16.69 7.78
C VAL A 279 -12.18 -16.84 9.16
N ASN A 280 -13.17 -16.01 9.52
CA ASN A 280 -13.79 -16.08 10.85
C ASN A 280 -14.52 -17.41 11.06
N LYS A 281 -15.16 -17.93 10.01
CA LYS A 281 -15.79 -19.26 10.03
C LYS A 281 -14.74 -20.35 10.24
N GLN A 282 -13.63 -20.27 9.48
CA GLN A 282 -12.57 -21.29 9.57
C GLN A 282 -11.85 -21.28 10.92
N LEU A 283 -11.58 -20.10 11.50
CA LEU A 283 -10.99 -20.00 12.84
C LEU A 283 -11.88 -20.63 13.92
N ARG A 284 -13.21 -20.47 13.81
CA ARG A 284 -14.15 -21.11 14.73
C ARG A 284 -14.13 -22.63 14.59
N ALA A 285 -14.11 -23.14 13.36
CA ALA A 285 -14.00 -24.57 13.11
C ALA A 285 -12.71 -25.15 13.70
N PHE A 286 -11.55 -24.53 13.47
CA PHE A 286 -10.30 -24.97 14.08
C PHE A 286 -10.33 -24.94 15.61
N LYS A 287 -10.99 -23.95 16.21
CA LYS A 287 -11.18 -23.91 17.68
C LYS A 287 -12.04 -25.06 18.16
N GLU A 288 -13.14 -25.40 17.49
CA GLU A 288 -14.01 -26.53 17.82
C GLU A 288 -13.29 -27.86 17.69
N ASP A 289 -12.45 -28.01 16.67
CA ASP A 289 -11.60 -29.18 16.44
C ASP A 289 -10.39 -29.27 17.39
N GLY A 290 -10.18 -28.26 18.26
CA GLY A 290 -9.06 -28.22 19.20
C GLY A 290 -7.69 -28.00 18.53
N ARG A 291 -7.64 -27.56 17.28
CA ARG A 291 -6.37 -27.31 16.57
C ARG A 291 -5.59 -26.17 17.21
N LYS A 292 -4.25 -26.32 17.18
CA LYS A 292 -3.31 -25.32 17.68
C LYS A 292 -2.17 -25.10 16.71
N PHE A 293 -1.63 -23.87 16.76
CA PHE A 293 -0.56 -23.41 15.89
C PHE A 293 0.53 -22.72 16.71
N ASP A 294 1.75 -22.75 16.21
CA ASP A 294 2.86 -22.02 16.83
C ASP A 294 2.88 -20.55 16.37
N ILE A 295 2.44 -20.29 15.13
CA ILE A 295 2.34 -18.95 14.54
C ILE A 295 0.97 -18.79 13.89
N VAL A 296 0.30 -17.66 14.18
CA VAL A 296 -0.95 -17.26 13.51
C VAL A 296 -0.75 -15.88 12.90
N VAL A 297 -1.04 -15.74 11.61
CA VAL A 297 -1.01 -14.48 10.86
C VAL A 297 -2.43 -14.03 10.58
N LEU A 298 -2.72 -12.77 10.89
CA LEU A 298 -4.01 -12.11 10.65
C LEU A 298 -3.77 -10.81 9.89
N ASP A 299 -3.91 -10.83 8.56
CA ASP A 299 -3.78 -9.65 7.69
C ASP A 299 -5.10 -9.33 6.98
N PRO A 300 -6.14 -8.92 7.74
CA PRO A 300 -7.49 -8.76 7.22
C PRO A 300 -7.63 -7.56 6.27
N PRO A 301 -8.65 -7.55 5.41
CA PRO A 301 -9.01 -6.40 4.60
C PRO A 301 -9.43 -5.20 5.47
N LYS A 302 -9.58 -4.04 4.85
CA LYS A 302 -9.91 -2.78 5.51
C LYS A 302 -11.30 -2.83 6.17
N TYR A 303 -11.36 -2.93 7.50
CA TYR A 303 -12.63 -2.95 8.26
C TYR A 303 -13.19 -1.55 8.54
N ALA A 304 -12.34 -0.51 8.64
CA ALA A 304 -12.76 0.87 8.86
C ALA A 304 -12.38 1.76 7.66
N PRO A 305 -13.24 1.91 6.64
CA PRO A 305 -13.01 2.84 5.54
C PRO A 305 -13.11 4.32 5.97
N SER A 306 -13.77 4.61 7.09
CA SER A 306 -13.95 5.96 7.64
C SER A 306 -14.02 5.91 9.18
N ARG A 307 -13.89 7.08 9.83
CA ARG A 307 -14.03 7.20 11.30
C ARG A 307 -15.40 6.74 11.81
N SER A 308 -16.45 6.92 11.05
CA SER A 308 -17.81 6.45 11.44
C SER A 308 -17.93 4.92 11.51
N ALA A 309 -17.02 4.18 10.89
CA ALA A 309 -16.98 2.72 10.95
C ALA A 309 -16.10 2.16 12.08
N LEU A 310 -15.45 3.04 12.89
CA LEU A 310 -14.44 2.65 13.88
C LEU A 310 -14.95 1.63 14.89
N ASP A 311 -16.12 1.89 15.52
CA ASP A 311 -16.67 0.99 16.57
C ASP A 311 -16.99 -0.41 16.03
N ARG A 312 -17.53 -0.49 14.80
CA ARG A 312 -17.81 -1.77 14.15
C ARG A 312 -16.52 -2.50 13.81
N ALA A 313 -15.53 -1.78 13.29
CA ALA A 313 -14.22 -2.33 12.96
C ALA A 313 -13.48 -2.81 14.22
N ALA A 314 -13.53 -2.05 15.32
CA ALA A 314 -12.93 -2.44 16.59
C ALA A 314 -13.49 -3.77 17.12
N ARG A 315 -14.81 -3.97 17.01
CA ARG A 315 -15.43 -5.26 17.37
C ARG A 315 -14.97 -6.39 16.46
N ALA A 316 -14.86 -6.16 15.15
CA ALA A 316 -14.41 -7.15 14.19
C ALA A 316 -12.93 -7.53 14.42
N TYR A 317 -12.05 -6.55 14.60
CA TYR A 317 -10.65 -6.78 14.97
C TYR A 317 -10.52 -7.52 16.30
N LYS A 318 -11.32 -7.13 17.32
CA LYS A 318 -11.29 -7.79 18.63
C LYS A 318 -11.66 -9.28 18.52
N ASP A 319 -12.75 -9.62 17.82
CA ASP A 319 -13.17 -11.02 17.66
C ASP A 319 -12.15 -11.84 16.85
N LEU A 320 -11.63 -11.27 15.75
CA LEU A 320 -10.60 -11.90 14.92
C LEU A 320 -9.34 -12.22 15.75
N ASN A 321 -8.81 -11.24 16.48
CA ASN A 321 -7.61 -11.39 17.30
C ASN A 321 -7.84 -12.36 18.46
N ARG A 322 -9.03 -12.33 19.09
CA ARG A 322 -9.43 -13.29 20.12
C ARG A 322 -9.39 -14.74 19.60
N LEU A 323 -9.95 -14.98 18.41
CA LEU A 323 -9.92 -16.29 17.77
C LEU A 323 -8.49 -16.72 17.47
N GLY A 324 -7.65 -15.84 16.91
CA GLY A 324 -6.23 -16.13 16.66
C GLY A 324 -5.49 -16.53 17.93
N LEU A 325 -5.66 -15.77 19.04
CA LEU A 325 -5.05 -16.05 20.33
C LEU A 325 -5.51 -17.40 20.94
N LEU A 326 -6.78 -17.77 20.74
CA LEU A 326 -7.30 -19.04 21.18
C LEU A 326 -6.72 -20.25 20.44
N LEU A 327 -6.22 -20.04 19.21
CA LEU A 327 -5.60 -21.07 18.37
C LEU A 327 -4.09 -21.21 18.60
N LEU A 328 -3.47 -20.31 19.36
CA LEU A 328 -2.03 -20.38 19.64
C LEU A 328 -1.72 -21.39 20.75
N GLU A 329 -0.60 -22.09 20.57
CA GLU A 329 0.08 -22.80 21.65
C GLU A 329 0.63 -21.80 22.68
N SER A 330 1.03 -22.32 23.84
CA SER A 330 1.75 -21.52 24.84
C SER A 330 3.09 -21.06 24.28
N GLY A 331 3.37 -19.74 24.36
CA GLY A 331 4.58 -19.14 23.78
C GLY A 331 4.54 -18.97 22.26
N GLY A 332 3.38 -19.20 21.63
CA GLY A 332 3.18 -18.98 20.20
C GLY A 332 3.12 -17.50 19.81
N LEU A 333 3.28 -17.20 18.53
CA LEU A 333 3.34 -15.85 17.97
C LEU A 333 2.05 -15.48 17.21
N LEU A 334 1.46 -14.32 17.54
CA LEU A 334 0.41 -13.69 16.76
C LEU A 334 1.01 -12.53 15.95
N ALA A 335 1.01 -12.62 14.64
CA ALA A 335 1.26 -11.48 13.77
C ALA A 335 -0.09 -10.92 13.30
N THR A 336 -0.42 -9.70 13.68
CA THR A 336 -1.72 -9.10 13.36
C THR A 336 -1.56 -7.70 12.80
N PHE A 337 -2.34 -7.39 11.78
CA PHE A 337 -2.23 -6.17 10.99
C PHE A 337 -3.55 -5.41 10.86
N SER A 338 -3.45 -4.12 10.57
CA SER A 338 -4.57 -3.27 10.20
C SER A 338 -4.18 -2.35 9.06
N CYS A 339 -4.90 -2.42 7.94
CA CYS A 339 -4.80 -1.47 6.83
C CYS A 339 -5.84 -0.34 6.92
N SER A 340 -6.52 -0.18 8.07
CA SER A 340 -7.57 0.81 8.29
C SER A 340 -6.99 2.11 8.82
N GLY A 341 -6.86 3.15 7.97
CA GLY A 341 -6.32 4.46 8.38
C GLY A 341 -7.11 5.19 9.50
N ALA A 342 -8.34 4.76 9.80
CA ALA A 342 -9.11 5.28 10.93
C ALA A 342 -8.73 4.61 12.28
N VAL A 343 -7.96 3.51 12.25
CA VAL A 343 -7.48 2.78 13.42
C VAL A 343 -6.01 3.10 13.60
N ASP A 344 -5.70 4.03 14.50
CA ASP A 344 -4.30 4.32 14.85
C ASP A 344 -3.68 3.19 15.69
N ILE A 345 -2.36 3.25 15.86
CA ILE A 345 -1.59 2.19 16.51
C ILE A 345 -2.00 1.99 17.98
N GLU A 346 -2.33 3.05 18.71
CA GLU A 346 -2.72 2.96 20.13
C GLU A 346 -4.12 2.34 20.25
N THR A 347 -5.05 2.74 19.39
CA THR A 347 -6.38 2.12 19.29
C THR A 347 -6.25 0.64 18.94
N PHE A 348 -5.36 0.28 17.99
CA PHE A 348 -5.17 -1.12 17.61
C PHE A 348 -4.59 -1.96 18.74
N LYS A 349 -3.58 -1.47 19.46
CA LYS A 349 -3.03 -2.12 20.66
C LYS A 349 -4.11 -2.34 21.73
N GLN A 350 -4.97 -1.36 21.96
CA GLN A 350 -6.07 -1.48 22.92
C GLN A 350 -7.08 -2.55 22.50
N ILE A 351 -7.40 -2.65 21.22
CA ILE A 351 -8.29 -3.70 20.68
C ILE A 351 -7.67 -5.09 20.91
N ILE A 352 -6.36 -5.25 20.67
CA ILE A 352 -5.66 -6.51 20.90
C ILE A 352 -5.64 -6.86 22.41
N ALA A 353 -5.42 -5.88 23.28
CA ALA A 353 -5.48 -6.09 24.73
C ALA A 353 -6.85 -6.61 25.20
N TRP A 354 -7.94 -6.04 24.68
CA TRP A 354 -9.29 -6.55 24.95
C TRP A 354 -9.52 -7.96 24.38
N ALA A 355 -8.96 -8.25 23.20
CA ALA A 355 -9.05 -9.59 22.61
C ALA A 355 -8.31 -10.62 23.46
N ALA A 356 -7.14 -10.27 24.00
CA ALA A 356 -6.36 -11.10 24.90
C ALA A 356 -7.08 -11.37 26.23
N LEU A 357 -7.68 -10.36 26.83
CA LEU A 357 -8.50 -10.50 28.02
C LEU A 357 -9.68 -11.46 27.79
N ASP A 358 -10.43 -11.28 26.68
CA ASP A 358 -11.55 -12.15 26.31
C ASP A 358 -11.08 -13.60 25.98
N ALA A 359 -9.84 -13.77 25.53
CA ALA A 359 -9.24 -15.08 25.29
C ALA A 359 -8.64 -15.73 26.55
N GLY A 360 -8.58 -15.02 27.70
CA GLY A 360 -7.91 -15.48 28.90
C GLY A 360 -6.41 -15.70 28.71
N LYS A 361 -5.75 -14.84 27.92
CA LYS A 361 -4.32 -14.94 27.57
C LYS A 361 -3.56 -13.69 28.00
N GLU A 362 -2.34 -13.89 28.49
CA GLU A 362 -1.36 -12.82 28.65
C GLU A 362 -0.51 -12.70 27.39
N VAL A 363 -0.35 -11.47 26.88
CA VAL A 363 0.37 -11.21 25.64
C VAL A 363 1.40 -10.10 25.81
N GLN A 364 2.49 -10.20 25.07
CA GLN A 364 3.56 -9.19 25.02
C GLN A 364 3.80 -8.77 23.58
N VAL A 365 3.98 -7.48 23.33
CA VAL A 365 4.36 -6.99 22.00
C VAL A 365 5.88 -7.08 21.87
N ILE A 366 6.36 -8.00 21.06
CA ILE A 366 7.80 -8.19 20.81
C ILE A 366 8.30 -7.35 19.61
N LYS A 367 7.39 -7.01 18.70
CA LYS A 367 7.71 -6.21 17.51
C LYS A 367 6.50 -5.38 17.08
N GLN A 368 6.72 -4.11 16.78
CA GLN A 368 5.78 -3.28 16.04
C GLN A 368 6.28 -3.19 14.60
N PHE A 369 5.47 -3.64 13.66
CA PHE A 369 5.77 -3.59 12.24
C PHE A 369 5.49 -2.22 11.64
N SER A 370 6.17 -1.91 10.54
CA SER A 370 5.91 -0.78 9.66
C SER A 370 6.02 -1.23 8.21
N GLN A 371 5.71 -0.35 7.30
CA GLN A 371 5.99 -0.57 5.88
C GLN A 371 7.49 -0.55 5.61
N PRO A 372 7.98 -1.24 4.57
CA PRO A 372 9.39 -1.26 4.20
C PRO A 372 9.84 0.11 3.63
N GLU A 373 11.14 0.27 3.47
CA GLU A 373 11.80 1.52 3.09
C GLU A 373 11.36 2.11 1.73
N ASP A 374 10.84 1.30 0.83
CA ASP A 374 10.24 1.76 -0.43
C ASP A 374 8.85 2.39 -0.26
N HIS A 375 8.32 2.37 0.98
CA HIS A 375 7.10 3.07 1.39
C HIS A 375 7.42 4.13 2.47
N PRO A 376 8.20 5.17 2.13
CA PRO A 376 8.64 6.16 3.11
C PRO A 376 7.47 6.96 3.68
N VAL A 377 7.69 7.53 4.86
CA VAL A 377 6.75 8.44 5.52
C VAL A 377 7.25 9.88 5.40
N ARG A 378 6.42 10.76 4.86
CA ARG A 378 6.71 12.19 4.85
C ARG A 378 6.29 12.81 6.18
N LEU A 379 7.25 13.33 6.96
CA LEU A 379 7.00 13.86 8.31
C LEU A 379 6.10 15.10 8.36
N SER A 380 5.95 15.80 7.24
CA SER A 380 5.06 16.98 7.13
C SER A 380 3.64 16.63 6.66
N PHE A 381 3.31 15.34 6.58
CA PHE A 381 2.04 14.86 6.04
C PHE A 381 1.36 13.85 6.95
#